data_f630c17d5093faf342e6d6b50889bb0d
#
_entry.id   f630c17d5093faf342e6d6b50889bb0d
#
_cell.length_a   1.000
_cell.length_b   1.000
_cell.length_c   1.000
_cell.angle_alpha   90.00
_cell.angle_beta   90.00
_cell.angle_gamma   90.00
#
_symmetry.space_group_name_H-M   'P 1'
#
loop_
_entity.id
_entity.type
_entity.pdbx_description
1 polymer ?
#
loop_
_entity_poly.entity_id
_entity_poly.type
_entity_poly.pdbx_seq_one_letter_code
_entity_poly.pdbx_strand_id
1 'polypeptide(L)'
;ILSGLVGSEMCIRDRFIDSVTGLSVYNQDNLYEEILVRLNDASNKYHFKLEEVPVETNQINVLRVKEYLDDLLLDVERIDAVKVQLDRMIIENQEAIIQLQHVADIDVDFDDLFSCKYLQVRFGKIPVNNVSKLDYYESLPFVFKAFHNDNQYTWCMYITTPGDAPEVDNIFSSLYFERIHIPAFVHGSPELAIGEIQEEADVAKEQSEKLKERIDKMFANDRDKLNEIYTIAKHLNDVFIMQKYVVVIGDKLSVNGFVPTRSVKKFKEDFETLEKVTVDIKPANSDVRLSPPTLLKNNWFSRPFRMFVEMYGVPKYNDADPTLLVALSYTLLFGIMFGDVGQGVILSLVGFVAYKKFGLQLGAVGVRLGISSMLFGVVFGSVFGNEEILIPLFNAMSPDNTMTLLIAAICLGIILIIISMAFNVILSFKKKNFGEAVLSQNGICGLVFYISILGLVINMFLGLGFVNVIYVVGLIALPLFLIFLKEPLIRKFEEHEAMFPNGFGAFFVEGFFELFEVVLSFITNTMSFLRVGGFVLSHAGMMLVVYTLAEMVGGVGELAVIIFGNIFVMCLEGLIVGIQVLRLEFYEMFSRYYEGNGISFKTIKED
;
A
#
# COMPACT_ATOMS: atom_id res chain seq x y z
N ILE A 1 22.56 -23.11 7.55
CA ILE A 1 23.31 -23.52 6.32
C ILE A 1 22.39 -23.40 5.10
N LEU A 2 21.13 -23.80 5.20
CA LEU A 2 20.15 -23.69 4.11
C LEU A 2 19.67 -22.27 3.79
N SER A 3 19.91 -21.30 4.67
CA SER A 3 19.57 -19.87 4.41
C SER A 3 20.38 -19.21 3.29
N GLY A 4 21.37 -19.90 2.72
CA GLY A 4 22.11 -19.48 1.54
C GLY A 4 21.61 -20.11 0.23
N LEU A 5 20.73 -21.11 0.32
CA LEU A 5 20.05 -21.67 -0.83
C LEU A 5 18.95 -20.69 -1.28
N VAL A 6 19.26 -19.99 -2.28
CA VAL A 6 18.40 -19.01 -2.86
C VAL A 6 17.58 -19.68 -3.93
N GLY A 7 16.39 -20.05 -3.57
CA GLY A 7 15.38 -20.36 -4.54
C GLY A 7 14.52 -19.15 -4.72
N SER A 8 14.74 -18.32 -5.69
CA SER A 8 13.61 -17.67 -6.24
C SER A 8 12.95 -18.70 -7.13
N GLU A 9 11.78 -19.10 -6.74
CA GLU A 9 10.68 -19.35 -7.62
C GLU A 9 10.30 -20.75 -7.99
N MET A 10 9.06 -21.01 -7.73
CA MET A 10 8.17 -21.93 -8.42
C MET A 10 8.44 -22.01 -9.95
N CYS A 11 8.85 -20.90 -10.58
CA CYS A 11 9.16 -20.83 -12.01
C CYS A 11 10.36 -21.65 -12.47
N ILE A 12 11.37 -21.86 -11.63
CA ILE A 12 12.54 -22.68 -12.05
C ILE A 12 12.17 -24.14 -12.04
N ARG A 13 11.46 -24.60 -11.01
CA ARG A 13 11.00 -25.98 -10.90
C ARG A 13 10.07 -26.37 -12.03
N ASP A 14 9.03 -25.56 -12.27
CA ASP A 14 7.98 -25.86 -13.23
C ASP A 14 8.55 -25.83 -14.68
N ARG A 15 9.38 -24.85 -15.01
CA ARG A 15 10.08 -24.82 -16.32
C ARG A 15 11.07 -25.97 -16.52
N PHE A 16 11.71 -26.44 -15.43
CA PHE A 16 12.63 -27.57 -15.51
C PHE A 16 11.87 -28.87 -15.68
N ILE A 17 10.75 -29.05 -14.98
CA ILE A 17 9.89 -30.23 -15.08
C ILE A 17 9.24 -30.31 -16.46
N ASP A 18 8.74 -29.21 -16.99
CA ASP A 18 8.12 -29.16 -18.33
C ASP A 18 9.12 -29.44 -19.47
N SER A 19 10.42 -29.22 -19.22
CA SER A 19 11.48 -29.37 -20.25
C SER A 19 12.15 -30.76 -20.28
N VAL A 20 11.94 -31.61 -19.27
CA VAL A 20 12.65 -32.89 -19.13
C VAL A 20 11.67 -34.01 -18.77
N THR A 21 11.55 -35.00 -19.65
CA THR A 21 10.73 -36.20 -19.39
C THR A 21 11.38 -37.10 -18.34
N GLY A 22 10.61 -37.54 -17.35
CA GLY A 22 11.06 -38.47 -16.28
C GLY A 22 11.40 -37.79 -14.95
N LEU A 23 11.08 -36.51 -14.79
CA LEU A 23 11.15 -35.81 -13.50
C LEU A 23 9.83 -35.93 -12.74
N SER A 24 9.89 -36.18 -11.45
CA SER A 24 8.75 -36.15 -10.55
C SER A 24 8.94 -35.15 -9.42
N VAL A 25 7.86 -34.48 -9.04
CA VAL A 25 7.84 -33.58 -7.90
C VAL A 25 7.73 -34.39 -6.63
N TYR A 26 8.51 -34.05 -5.63
CA TYR A 26 8.36 -34.58 -4.29
C TYR A 26 7.13 -33.93 -3.65
N ASN A 27 6.01 -34.66 -3.67
CA ASN A 27 4.74 -34.13 -3.18
C ASN A 27 4.33 -34.90 -1.92
N GLN A 28 4.34 -34.22 -0.77
CA GLN A 28 3.82 -34.71 0.50
C GLN A 28 2.93 -33.63 1.11
N ASP A 29 1.93 -34.02 1.91
CA ASP A 29 1.09 -33.08 2.63
C ASP A 29 1.87 -32.42 3.77
N ASN A 30 1.75 -31.10 3.91
CA ASN A 30 2.41 -30.33 4.94
C ASN A 30 1.66 -30.43 6.28
N LEU A 31 2.07 -31.38 7.11
CA LEU A 31 1.44 -31.59 8.42
C LEU A 31 1.84 -30.54 9.47
N TYR A 32 2.93 -29.82 9.24
CA TYR A 32 3.47 -28.83 10.19
C TYR A 32 2.79 -27.47 10.06
N GLU A 33 2.31 -27.11 8.88
CA GLU A 33 1.58 -25.89 8.62
C GLU A 33 0.28 -25.80 9.43
N GLU A 34 -0.46 -26.91 9.52
CA GLU A 34 -1.68 -26.99 10.32
C GLU A 34 -1.42 -26.69 11.80
N ILE A 35 -0.32 -27.25 12.35
CA ILE A 35 0.08 -26.99 13.74
C ILE A 35 0.41 -25.50 13.95
N LEU A 36 1.17 -24.90 13.01
CA LEU A 36 1.54 -23.49 13.09
C LEU A 36 0.33 -22.56 12.97
N VAL A 37 -0.61 -22.85 12.07
CA VAL A 37 -1.84 -22.07 11.92
C VAL A 37 -2.62 -22.09 13.22
N ARG A 38 -2.85 -23.26 13.80
CA ARG A 38 -3.58 -23.42 15.08
C ARG A 38 -2.91 -22.67 16.23
N LEU A 39 -1.58 -22.76 16.36
CA LEU A 39 -0.83 -22.04 17.38
C LEU A 39 -0.91 -20.53 17.20
N ASN A 40 -0.76 -20.04 15.97
CA ASN A 40 -0.86 -18.62 15.66
C ASN A 40 -2.28 -18.08 15.89
N ASP A 41 -3.30 -18.82 15.52
CA ASP A 41 -4.70 -18.44 15.74
C ASP A 41 -5.01 -18.37 17.23
N ALA A 42 -4.55 -19.35 18.01
CA ALA A 42 -4.68 -19.32 19.47
C ALA A 42 -3.90 -18.16 20.10
N SER A 43 -2.67 -17.91 19.65
CA SER A 43 -1.86 -16.77 20.10
C SER A 43 -2.53 -15.42 19.84
N ASN A 44 -3.13 -15.24 18.65
CA ASN A 44 -3.83 -14.03 18.28
C ASN A 44 -5.15 -13.86 19.07
N LYS A 45 -5.93 -14.95 19.22
CA LYS A 45 -7.22 -14.92 19.92
C LYS A 45 -7.06 -14.64 21.42
N TYR A 46 -6.09 -15.28 22.06
CA TYR A 46 -5.87 -15.22 23.52
C TYR A 46 -4.70 -14.32 23.93
N HIS A 47 -4.08 -13.61 22.97
CA HIS A 47 -3.04 -12.59 23.20
C HIS A 47 -1.81 -13.05 23.96
N PHE A 48 -1.40 -14.32 23.83
CA PHE A 48 -0.11 -14.79 24.33
C PHE A 48 0.95 -14.75 23.24
N LYS A 49 2.23 -14.64 23.64
CA LYS A 49 3.34 -14.56 22.69
C LYS A 49 4.03 -15.90 22.54
N LEU A 50 4.24 -16.32 21.29
CA LEU A 50 5.09 -17.44 20.92
C LEU A 50 6.51 -16.93 20.67
N GLU A 51 7.51 -17.58 21.28
CA GLU A 51 8.91 -17.22 21.16
C GLU A 51 9.72 -18.44 20.69
N GLU A 52 10.71 -18.20 19.82
CA GLU A 52 11.62 -19.26 19.40
C GLU A 52 12.61 -19.57 20.53
N VAL A 53 12.68 -20.82 20.93
CA VAL A 53 13.59 -21.30 21.98
C VAL A 53 14.61 -22.29 21.39
N PRO A 54 15.85 -22.33 21.88
CA PRO A 54 16.81 -23.33 21.43
C PRO A 54 16.33 -24.75 21.85
N VAL A 55 16.22 -25.65 20.86
CA VAL A 55 15.71 -27.01 21.05
C VAL A 55 16.78 -28.02 20.65
N GLU A 56 16.97 -29.05 21.44
CA GLU A 56 17.99 -30.10 21.20
C GLU A 56 17.53 -31.14 20.16
N THR A 57 16.23 -31.34 19.98
CA THR A 57 15.65 -32.34 19.07
C THR A 57 14.81 -31.72 17.97
N ASN A 58 15.13 -32.06 16.72
CA ASN A 58 14.35 -31.64 15.54
C ASN A 58 13.26 -32.66 15.12
N GLN A 59 12.84 -33.54 16.02
CA GLN A 59 11.82 -34.55 15.73
C GLN A 59 10.58 -34.32 16.61
N ILE A 60 9.44 -34.26 15.98
CA ILE A 60 8.16 -34.10 16.64
C ILE A 60 7.22 -35.22 16.21
N ASN A 61 6.52 -35.80 17.16
CA ASN A 61 5.42 -36.71 16.83
C ASN A 61 4.16 -35.89 16.58
N VAL A 62 3.86 -35.66 15.30
CA VAL A 62 2.76 -34.82 14.85
C VAL A 62 1.41 -35.24 15.45
N LEU A 63 1.13 -36.54 15.57
CA LEU A 63 -0.11 -37.04 16.13
C LEU A 63 -0.27 -36.68 17.61
N ARG A 64 0.76 -36.90 18.42
CA ARG A 64 0.74 -36.51 19.84
C ARG A 64 0.62 -35.00 20.06
N VAL A 65 1.23 -34.22 19.19
CA VAL A 65 1.13 -32.77 19.27
C VAL A 65 -0.26 -32.30 18.90
N LYS A 66 -0.87 -32.87 17.86
CA LYS A 66 -2.26 -32.56 17.50
C LYS A 66 -3.20 -32.91 18.64
N GLU A 67 -3.11 -34.14 19.20
CA GLU A 67 -3.93 -34.54 20.35
C GLU A 67 -3.76 -33.59 21.54
N TYR A 68 -2.53 -33.21 21.88
CA TYR A 68 -2.26 -32.28 22.96
C TYR A 68 -2.85 -30.88 22.70
N LEU A 69 -2.70 -30.36 21.48
CA LEU A 69 -3.27 -29.06 21.12
C LEU A 69 -4.79 -29.10 21.07
N ASP A 70 -5.37 -30.18 20.59
CA ASP A 70 -6.82 -30.40 20.58
C ASP A 70 -7.38 -30.40 22.01
N ASP A 71 -6.76 -31.12 22.94
CA ASP A 71 -7.17 -31.17 24.35
C ASP A 71 -7.06 -29.80 25.01
N LEU A 72 -5.90 -29.12 24.86
CA LEU A 72 -5.68 -27.79 25.43
C LEU A 72 -6.66 -26.75 24.89
N LEU A 73 -6.80 -26.68 23.58
CA LEU A 73 -7.69 -25.69 22.93
C LEU A 73 -9.16 -25.96 23.24
N LEU A 74 -9.57 -27.22 23.33
CA LEU A 74 -10.92 -27.62 23.66
C LEU A 74 -11.29 -27.22 25.11
N ASP A 75 -10.37 -27.38 26.04
CA ASP A 75 -10.56 -26.91 27.42
C ASP A 75 -10.62 -25.39 27.52
N VAL A 76 -9.75 -24.68 26.79
CA VAL A 76 -9.78 -23.22 26.73
C VAL A 76 -11.07 -22.72 26.07
N GLU A 77 -11.52 -23.35 24.97
CA GLU A 77 -12.77 -22.97 24.29
C GLU A 77 -14.00 -23.17 25.18
N ARG A 78 -14.05 -24.21 26.00
CA ARG A 78 -15.13 -24.42 26.98
C ARG A 78 -15.18 -23.28 27.99
N ILE A 79 -14.04 -22.83 28.51
CA ILE A 79 -13.96 -21.72 29.46
C ILE A 79 -14.33 -20.40 28.76
N ASP A 80 -13.83 -20.18 27.55
CA ASP A 80 -14.10 -18.97 26.75
C ASP A 80 -15.57 -18.85 26.38
N ALA A 81 -16.25 -19.97 26.07
CA ALA A 81 -17.69 -19.97 25.80
C ALA A 81 -18.51 -19.50 26.98
N VAL A 82 -18.16 -19.90 28.21
CA VAL A 82 -18.81 -19.42 29.43
C VAL A 82 -18.51 -17.95 29.65
N LYS A 83 -17.25 -17.52 29.44
CA LYS A 83 -16.86 -16.11 29.52
C LYS A 83 -17.65 -15.22 28.56
N VAL A 84 -17.80 -15.64 27.32
CA VAL A 84 -18.57 -14.89 26.29
C VAL A 84 -20.05 -14.75 26.71
N GLN A 85 -20.63 -15.75 27.35
CA GLN A 85 -21.99 -15.65 27.88
C GLN A 85 -22.08 -14.62 29.02
N LEU A 86 -21.11 -14.61 29.94
CA LEU A 86 -21.05 -13.61 31.01
C LEU A 86 -20.84 -12.20 30.46
N ASP A 87 -19.93 -12.02 29.51
CA ASP A 87 -19.67 -10.73 28.87
C ASP A 87 -20.93 -10.20 28.16
N ARG A 88 -21.72 -11.08 27.53
CA ARG A 88 -22.99 -10.73 26.93
C ARG A 88 -24.01 -10.29 27.98
N MET A 89 -24.13 -11.02 29.08
CA MET A 89 -25.02 -10.68 30.19
C MET A 89 -24.64 -9.32 30.80
N ILE A 90 -23.33 -9.02 30.95
CA ILE A 90 -22.86 -7.73 31.42
C ILE A 90 -23.32 -6.60 30.51
N ILE A 91 -23.22 -6.78 29.18
CA ILE A 91 -23.67 -5.78 28.19
C ILE A 91 -25.20 -5.59 28.31
N GLU A 92 -25.96 -6.68 28.32
CA GLU A 92 -27.43 -6.64 28.44
C GLU A 92 -27.87 -5.94 29.74
N ASN A 93 -27.19 -6.23 30.85
CA ASN A 93 -27.46 -5.57 32.16
C ASN A 93 -27.08 -4.08 32.13
N GLN A 94 -25.94 -3.71 31.51
CA GLN A 94 -25.56 -2.30 31.37
C GLN A 94 -26.56 -1.49 30.53
N GLU A 95 -27.04 -2.08 29.42
CA GLU A 95 -28.09 -1.47 28.60
C GLU A 95 -29.39 -1.31 29.38
N ALA A 96 -29.78 -2.32 30.18
CA ALA A 96 -30.95 -2.25 31.04
C ALA A 96 -30.83 -1.14 32.10
N ILE A 97 -29.67 -1.00 32.75
CA ILE A 97 -29.42 0.05 33.73
C ILE A 97 -29.56 1.43 33.09
N ILE A 98 -28.98 1.66 31.90
CA ILE A 98 -29.10 2.94 31.19
C ILE A 98 -30.57 3.26 30.88
N GLN A 99 -31.35 2.26 30.45
CA GLN A 99 -32.79 2.46 30.21
C GLN A 99 -33.57 2.77 31.50
N LEU A 100 -33.28 2.05 32.58
CA LEU A 100 -33.93 2.26 33.89
C LEU A 100 -33.55 3.60 34.52
N GLN A 101 -32.34 4.12 34.33
CA GLN A 101 -31.95 5.45 34.83
C GLN A 101 -32.83 6.56 34.27
N HIS A 102 -33.31 6.43 33.04
CA HIS A 102 -34.24 7.40 32.45
C HIS A 102 -35.67 7.29 33.00
N VAL A 103 -35.98 6.16 33.66
CA VAL A 103 -37.30 5.87 34.26
C VAL A 103 -37.25 6.01 35.78
N ALA A 104 -36.08 6.30 36.38
CA ALA A 104 -35.88 6.35 37.82
C ALA A 104 -36.74 7.40 38.54
N ASP A 105 -37.12 8.48 37.83
CA ASP A 105 -37.95 9.55 38.40
C ASP A 105 -39.44 9.14 38.59
N ILE A 106 -39.81 7.91 38.28
CA ILE A 106 -41.18 7.41 38.43
C ILE A 106 -41.30 6.69 39.78
N ASP A 107 -42.13 7.23 40.65
CA ASP A 107 -42.51 6.58 41.91
C ASP A 107 -43.63 5.54 41.66
N VAL A 108 -43.28 4.44 40.99
CA VAL A 108 -44.21 3.35 40.66
C VAL A 108 -43.47 2.02 40.76
N ASP A 109 -44.14 1.00 41.31
CA ASP A 109 -43.66 -0.37 41.36
C ASP A 109 -43.93 -1.07 40.02
N PHE A 110 -42.89 -1.67 39.43
CA PHE A 110 -42.99 -2.37 38.15
C PHE A 110 -43.86 -3.63 38.26
N ASP A 111 -43.90 -4.28 39.43
CA ASP A 111 -44.72 -5.45 39.64
C ASP A 111 -46.23 -5.10 39.58
N ASP A 112 -46.61 -3.96 40.12
CA ASP A 112 -47.97 -3.43 40.05
C ASP A 112 -48.36 -3.09 38.60
N LEU A 113 -47.44 -2.49 37.83
CA LEU A 113 -47.65 -2.12 36.43
C LEU A 113 -47.80 -3.32 35.51
N PHE A 114 -46.95 -4.33 35.66
CA PHE A 114 -46.93 -5.49 34.78
C PHE A 114 -48.01 -6.52 35.15
N SER A 115 -48.51 -6.50 36.42
CA SER A 115 -49.63 -7.38 36.86
C SER A 115 -51.00 -6.92 36.35
N CYS A 116 -51.10 -5.68 35.82
CA CYS A 116 -52.36 -5.11 35.33
C CYS A 116 -52.85 -5.82 34.06
N LYS A 117 -53.82 -6.71 34.19
CA LYS A 117 -54.42 -7.46 33.07
C LYS A 117 -55.32 -6.62 32.15
N TYR A 118 -55.84 -5.52 32.61
CA TYR A 118 -56.80 -4.66 31.91
C TYR A 118 -56.20 -3.38 31.34
N LEU A 119 -54.91 -3.14 31.57
CA LEU A 119 -54.19 -1.97 31.08
C LEU A 119 -52.91 -2.42 30.42
N GLN A 120 -52.56 -1.76 29.31
CA GLN A 120 -51.27 -1.92 28.64
C GLN A 120 -50.43 -0.67 28.84
N VAL A 121 -49.27 -0.84 29.45
CA VAL A 121 -48.30 0.23 29.66
C VAL A 121 -47.20 0.12 28.62
N ARG A 122 -46.83 1.24 28.01
CA ARG A 122 -45.73 1.36 27.05
C ARG A 122 -44.77 2.44 27.54
N PHE A 123 -43.54 2.07 27.71
CA PHE A 123 -42.44 2.99 28.00
C PHE A 123 -41.68 3.34 26.71
N GLY A 124 -41.25 4.59 26.58
CA GLY A 124 -40.49 5.03 25.45
C GLY A 124 -40.04 6.46 25.49
N LYS A 125 -39.49 6.92 24.40
CA LYS A 125 -39.11 8.32 24.20
C LYS A 125 -39.76 8.87 22.95
N ILE A 126 -40.09 10.14 23.00
CA ILE A 126 -40.70 10.90 21.90
C ILE A 126 -39.87 12.18 21.66
N PRO A 127 -39.65 12.63 20.41
CA PRO A 127 -38.97 13.90 20.16
C PRO A 127 -39.72 15.07 20.83
N VAL A 128 -39.00 15.94 21.52
CA VAL A 128 -39.57 17.07 22.28
C VAL A 128 -40.57 17.88 21.45
N ASN A 129 -40.24 18.10 20.16
CA ASN A 129 -41.10 18.88 19.24
C ASN A 129 -42.44 18.20 18.92
N ASN A 130 -42.61 16.91 19.20
CA ASN A 130 -43.82 16.16 18.91
C ASN A 130 -44.74 15.98 20.14
N VAL A 131 -44.25 16.32 21.32
CA VAL A 131 -45.07 16.21 22.56
C VAL A 131 -46.29 17.10 22.50
N SER A 132 -46.15 18.34 22.02
CA SER A 132 -47.29 19.27 21.83
C SER A 132 -48.36 18.80 20.84
N LYS A 133 -48.02 17.87 19.95
CA LYS A 133 -48.99 17.28 19.01
C LYS A 133 -49.93 16.27 19.67
N LEU A 134 -49.61 15.78 20.88
CA LEU A 134 -50.49 14.90 21.66
C LEU A 134 -51.78 15.57 22.05
N ASP A 135 -51.81 16.90 22.22
CA ASP A 135 -53.00 17.68 22.53
C ASP A 135 -54.11 17.51 21.48
N TYR A 136 -53.77 17.20 20.24
CA TYR A 136 -54.77 16.91 19.20
C TYR A 136 -55.53 15.58 19.39
N TYR A 137 -55.00 14.71 20.25
CA TYR A 137 -55.53 13.35 20.49
C TYR A 137 -56.11 13.16 21.89
N GLU A 138 -56.37 14.23 22.64
CA GLU A 138 -56.94 14.18 24.02
C GLU A 138 -58.27 13.43 24.12
N SER A 139 -59.01 13.30 23.01
CA SER A 139 -60.28 12.58 23.01
C SER A 139 -60.17 11.06 23.02
N LEU A 140 -58.98 10.50 22.90
CA LEU A 140 -58.74 9.07 22.82
C LEU A 140 -58.42 8.47 24.21
N PRO A 141 -58.75 7.18 24.43
CA PRO A 141 -58.63 6.53 25.73
C PRO A 141 -57.18 6.12 26.04
N PHE A 142 -56.28 7.09 26.23
CA PHE A 142 -54.94 6.86 26.74
C PHE A 142 -54.59 7.90 27.81
N VAL A 143 -53.69 7.50 28.70
CA VAL A 143 -53.08 8.40 29.70
C VAL A 143 -51.59 8.52 29.35
N PHE A 144 -51.13 9.74 29.13
CA PHE A 144 -49.73 10.05 28.85
C PHE A 144 -49.08 10.69 30.07
N LYS A 145 -47.89 10.24 30.41
CA LYS A 145 -47.09 10.83 31.50
C LYS A 145 -45.63 10.94 31.06
N ALA A 146 -45.13 12.16 30.97
CA ALA A 146 -43.70 12.45 30.81
C ALA A 146 -43.01 12.44 32.17
N PHE A 147 -41.78 11.93 32.26
CA PHE A 147 -41.04 11.86 33.52
C PHE A 147 -39.60 12.38 33.42
N HIS A 148 -38.98 12.34 32.24
CA HIS A 148 -37.66 12.89 32.04
C HIS A 148 -37.57 13.60 30.68
N ASN A 149 -36.92 14.78 30.63
CA ASN A 149 -36.72 15.54 29.39
C ASN A 149 -35.23 15.73 29.16
N ASP A 150 -34.80 15.30 28.00
CA ASP A 150 -33.49 15.61 27.43
C ASP A 150 -33.62 16.69 26.33
N ASN A 151 -32.52 17.25 25.84
CA ASN A 151 -32.53 18.28 24.79
C ASN A 151 -33.19 17.85 23.47
N GLN A 152 -33.27 16.56 23.21
CA GLN A 152 -33.81 15.98 21.96
C GLN A 152 -35.08 15.17 22.17
N TYR A 153 -35.19 14.46 23.28
CA TYR A 153 -36.26 13.51 23.54
C TYR A 153 -36.92 13.76 24.91
N THR A 154 -38.23 13.49 24.97
CA THR A 154 -39.00 13.39 26.22
C THR A 154 -39.20 11.91 26.49
N TRP A 155 -38.73 11.42 27.64
CA TRP A 155 -38.99 10.09 28.12
C TRP A 155 -40.36 10.05 28.81
N CYS A 156 -41.19 9.11 28.35
CA CYS A 156 -42.60 9.08 28.73
C CYS A 156 -43.16 7.66 28.78
N MET A 157 -44.28 7.53 29.41
CA MET A 157 -45.12 6.33 29.30
C MET A 157 -46.53 6.71 28.88
N TYR A 158 -47.18 5.79 28.19
CA TYR A 158 -48.60 5.86 27.99
C TYR A 158 -49.28 4.55 28.41
N ILE A 159 -50.51 4.69 28.89
CA ILE A 159 -51.33 3.60 29.38
C ILE A 159 -52.61 3.63 28.58
N THR A 160 -53.00 2.46 28.05
CA THR A 160 -54.23 2.30 27.28
C THR A 160 -54.91 0.95 27.57
N THR A 161 -56.13 0.79 27.12
CA THR A 161 -56.81 -0.51 27.24
C THR A 161 -56.36 -1.50 26.16
N PRO A 162 -56.42 -2.81 26.36
CA PRO A 162 -56.03 -3.79 25.33
C PRO A 162 -56.84 -3.68 24.02
N GLY A 163 -58.08 -3.16 24.11
CA GLY A 163 -58.93 -3.00 22.91
C GLY A 163 -58.51 -1.84 22.03
N ASP A 164 -58.04 -0.77 22.62
CA ASP A 164 -57.65 0.49 21.94
C ASP A 164 -56.17 0.55 21.64
N ALA A 165 -55.39 -0.38 22.20
CA ALA A 165 -53.92 -0.39 22.03
C ALA A 165 -53.43 -0.32 20.59
N PRO A 166 -53.99 -1.01 19.59
CA PRO A 166 -53.53 -0.93 18.20
C PRO A 166 -53.68 0.47 17.61
N GLU A 167 -54.75 1.18 17.96
CA GLU A 167 -55.01 2.54 17.46
C GLU A 167 -54.03 3.54 18.12
N VAL A 168 -53.89 3.45 19.46
CA VAL A 168 -53.00 4.30 20.24
C VAL A 168 -51.53 4.05 19.88
N ASP A 169 -51.13 2.77 19.72
CA ASP A 169 -49.74 2.44 19.30
C ASP A 169 -49.43 3.01 17.90
N ASN A 170 -50.37 3.07 16.96
CA ASN A 170 -50.21 3.69 15.65
C ASN A 170 -50.03 5.23 15.75
N ILE A 171 -50.76 5.89 16.64
CA ILE A 171 -50.65 7.32 16.86
C ILE A 171 -49.25 7.65 17.42
N PHE A 172 -48.82 6.93 18.44
CA PHE A 172 -47.49 7.13 19.02
C PHE A 172 -46.37 6.82 18.04
N SER A 173 -46.53 5.80 17.17
CA SER A 173 -45.61 5.52 16.08
C SER A 173 -45.54 6.66 15.07
N SER A 174 -46.68 7.31 14.75
CA SER A 174 -46.70 8.47 13.84
C SER A 174 -46.00 9.70 14.41
N LEU A 175 -45.90 9.77 15.73
CA LEU A 175 -45.19 10.81 16.46
C LEU A 175 -43.70 10.47 16.73
N TYR A 176 -43.21 9.41 16.10
CA TYR A 176 -41.84 8.92 16.27
C TYR A 176 -41.52 8.47 17.70
N PHE A 177 -42.50 7.80 18.35
CA PHE A 177 -42.28 7.18 19.65
C PHE A 177 -41.41 5.92 19.47
N GLU A 178 -40.26 5.92 20.11
CA GLU A 178 -39.36 4.78 20.19
C GLU A 178 -39.65 4.02 21.49
N ARG A 179 -40.16 2.80 21.37
CA ARG A 179 -40.50 1.98 22.53
C ARG A 179 -39.23 1.48 23.21
N ILE A 180 -39.19 1.59 24.53
CA ILE A 180 -38.20 1.00 25.41
C ILE A 180 -38.75 -0.31 25.91
N HIS A 181 -37.94 -1.34 25.85
CA HIS A 181 -38.26 -2.65 26.36
C HIS A 181 -37.65 -2.80 27.75
N ILE A 182 -38.45 -2.66 28.79
CA ILE A 182 -38.02 -2.99 30.16
C ILE A 182 -37.99 -4.50 30.28
N PRO A 183 -36.84 -5.12 30.63
CA PRO A 183 -36.73 -6.58 30.72
C PRO A 183 -37.72 -7.13 31.75
N ALA A 184 -38.28 -8.31 31.49
CA ALA A 184 -39.31 -8.96 32.33
C ALA A 184 -38.79 -9.42 33.71
N PHE A 185 -37.49 -9.39 33.92
CA PHE A 185 -36.84 -9.74 35.19
C PHE A 185 -36.70 -8.58 36.16
N VAL A 186 -37.11 -7.37 35.74
CA VAL A 186 -37.07 -6.18 36.60
C VAL A 186 -38.27 -6.20 37.54
N HIS A 187 -38.01 -6.12 38.86
CA HIS A 187 -39.00 -6.14 39.93
C HIS A 187 -38.86 -4.94 40.84
N GLY A 188 -39.96 -4.55 41.53
CA GLY A 188 -39.96 -3.47 42.52
C GLY A 188 -39.81 -2.07 41.94
N SER A 189 -39.25 -1.14 42.73
CA SER A 189 -39.00 0.24 42.27
C SER A 189 -37.80 0.32 41.32
N PRO A 190 -37.77 1.31 40.40
CA PRO A 190 -36.65 1.50 39.46
C PRO A 190 -35.29 1.57 40.15
N GLU A 191 -35.20 2.22 41.31
CA GLU A 191 -33.93 2.35 42.05
C GLU A 191 -33.45 1.00 42.62
N LEU A 192 -34.36 0.19 43.18
CA LEU A 192 -34.04 -1.15 43.66
C LEU A 192 -33.60 -2.06 42.52
N ALA A 193 -34.32 -2.01 41.41
CA ALA A 193 -34.01 -2.78 40.23
C ALA A 193 -32.64 -2.44 39.64
N ILE A 194 -32.28 -1.16 39.58
CA ILE A 194 -30.94 -0.72 39.14
C ILE A 194 -29.87 -1.28 40.08
N GLY A 195 -30.11 -1.26 41.41
CA GLY A 195 -29.17 -1.81 42.38
C GLY A 195 -28.94 -3.31 42.21
N GLU A 196 -30.02 -4.10 42.05
CA GLU A 196 -29.94 -5.54 41.85
C GLU A 196 -29.23 -5.92 40.53
N ILE A 197 -29.57 -5.26 39.41
CA ILE A 197 -28.93 -5.50 38.10
C ILE A 197 -27.46 -5.09 38.13
N GLN A 198 -27.12 -3.98 38.85
CA GLN A 198 -25.73 -3.56 39.01
C GLN A 198 -24.92 -4.60 39.79
N GLU A 199 -25.46 -5.14 40.88
CA GLU A 199 -24.81 -6.18 41.69
C GLU A 199 -24.62 -7.46 40.84
N GLU A 200 -25.62 -7.85 40.06
CA GLU A 200 -25.51 -8.99 39.15
C GLU A 200 -24.44 -8.77 38.06
N ALA A 201 -24.40 -7.57 37.48
CA ALA A 201 -23.37 -7.20 36.50
C ALA A 201 -21.96 -7.20 37.09
N ASP A 202 -21.80 -6.73 38.31
CA ASP A 202 -20.51 -6.71 39.03
C ASP A 202 -20.05 -8.12 39.37
N VAL A 203 -20.96 -9.00 39.82
CA VAL A 203 -20.64 -10.42 40.05
C VAL A 203 -20.25 -11.13 38.73
N ALA A 204 -21.02 -10.89 37.68
CA ALA A 204 -20.71 -11.46 36.35
C ALA A 204 -19.33 -10.99 35.85
N LYS A 205 -19.01 -9.71 36.06
CA LYS A 205 -17.71 -9.13 35.69
C LYS A 205 -16.56 -9.78 36.45
N GLU A 206 -16.71 -9.94 37.78
CA GLU A 206 -15.71 -10.62 38.60
C GLU A 206 -15.48 -12.07 38.13
N GLN A 207 -16.56 -12.76 37.80
CA GLN A 207 -16.46 -14.15 37.25
C GLN A 207 -15.78 -14.17 35.87
N SER A 208 -16.14 -13.25 34.98
CA SER A 208 -15.49 -13.14 33.66
C SER A 208 -13.99 -12.88 33.77
N GLU A 209 -13.57 -11.99 34.70
CA GLU A 209 -12.15 -11.71 34.96
C GLU A 209 -11.42 -12.96 35.53
N LYS A 210 -12.04 -13.71 36.44
CA LYS A 210 -11.49 -14.97 36.96
C LYS A 210 -11.32 -16.04 35.86
N LEU A 211 -12.28 -16.14 34.95
CA LEU A 211 -12.17 -17.06 33.81
C LEU A 211 -11.04 -16.63 32.85
N LYS A 212 -10.91 -15.33 32.60
CA LYS A 212 -9.77 -14.80 31.82
C LYS A 212 -8.43 -15.12 32.47
N GLU A 213 -8.28 -14.85 33.77
CA GLU A 213 -7.05 -15.23 34.48
C GLU A 213 -6.77 -16.73 34.44
N ARG A 214 -7.80 -17.56 34.43
CA ARG A 214 -7.64 -19.01 34.31
C ARG A 214 -7.11 -19.40 32.95
N ILE A 215 -7.63 -18.81 31.86
CA ILE A 215 -7.11 -19.01 30.50
C ILE A 215 -5.65 -18.57 30.42
N ASP A 216 -5.31 -17.38 30.93
CA ASP A 216 -3.97 -16.83 30.94
C ASP A 216 -3.00 -17.75 31.71
N LYS A 217 -3.42 -18.31 32.86
CA LYS A 217 -2.64 -19.26 33.64
C LYS A 217 -2.42 -20.60 32.92
N MET A 218 -3.40 -21.08 32.14
CA MET A 218 -3.24 -22.31 31.34
C MET A 218 -2.15 -22.11 30.28
N PHE A 219 -2.20 -21.01 29.54
CA PHE A 219 -1.15 -20.73 28.55
C PHE A 219 0.21 -20.42 29.19
N ALA A 220 0.23 -19.77 30.35
CA ALA A 220 1.47 -19.49 31.08
C ALA A 220 2.16 -20.78 31.58
N ASN A 221 1.39 -21.74 32.08
CA ASN A 221 1.90 -23.01 32.56
C ASN A 221 2.49 -23.88 31.44
N ASP A 222 1.87 -23.84 30.27
CA ASP A 222 2.30 -24.63 29.11
C ASP A 222 3.20 -23.84 28.14
N ARG A 223 3.60 -22.62 28.50
CA ARG A 223 4.38 -21.71 27.64
C ARG A 223 5.63 -22.33 27.08
N ASP A 224 6.42 -22.98 27.92
CA ASP A 224 7.69 -23.57 27.49
C ASP A 224 7.47 -24.68 26.47
N LYS A 225 6.45 -25.51 26.69
CA LYS A 225 6.09 -26.60 25.79
C LYS A 225 5.50 -26.08 24.49
N LEU A 226 4.68 -25.04 24.54
CA LEU A 226 4.12 -24.38 23.34
C LEU A 226 5.22 -23.73 22.50
N ASN A 227 6.19 -23.05 23.12
CA ASN A 227 7.33 -22.46 22.45
C ASN A 227 8.24 -23.51 21.82
N GLU A 228 8.45 -24.64 22.50
CA GLU A 228 9.19 -25.77 21.95
C GLU A 228 8.49 -26.34 20.72
N ILE A 229 7.19 -26.63 20.81
CA ILE A 229 6.38 -27.12 19.68
C ILE A 229 6.40 -26.13 18.51
N TYR A 230 6.22 -24.85 18.81
CA TYR A 230 6.26 -23.79 17.80
C TYR A 230 7.60 -23.73 17.07
N THR A 231 8.71 -23.77 17.82
CA THR A 231 10.06 -23.72 17.25
C THR A 231 10.35 -24.91 16.36
N ILE A 232 10.02 -26.13 16.82
CA ILE A 232 10.23 -27.34 16.03
C ILE A 232 9.31 -27.37 14.81
N ALA A 233 8.02 -27.06 14.97
CA ALA A 233 7.08 -27.03 13.87
C ALA A 233 7.46 -25.98 12.81
N LYS A 234 7.94 -24.82 13.23
CA LYS A 234 8.44 -23.77 12.34
C LYS A 234 9.66 -24.23 11.56
N HIS A 235 10.63 -24.83 12.25
CA HIS A 235 11.82 -25.36 11.59
C HIS A 235 11.49 -26.47 10.59
N LEU A 236 10.61 -27.40 10.96
CA LEU A 236 10.18 -28.50 10.08
C LEU A 236 9.32 -28.01 8.92
N ASN A 237 8.49 -26.99 9.14
CA ASN A 237 7.75 -26.32 8.07
C ASN A 237 8.69 -25.63 7.08
N ASP A 238 9.71 -24.92 7.54
CA ASP A 238 10.72 -24.30 6.69
C ASP A 238 11.46 -25.37 5.84
N VAL A 239 11.82 -26.50 6.45
CA VAL A 239 12.40 -27.64 5.74
C VAL A 239 11.42 -28.22 4.72
N PHE A 240 10.14 -28.32 5.08
CA PHE A 240 9.11 -28.83 4.18
C PHE A 240 8.85 -27.89 2.98
N ILE A 241 8.83 -26.58 3.20
CA ILE A 241 8.73 -25.59 2.12
C ILE A 241 9.91 -25.73 1.16
N MET A 242 11.13 -26.01 1.68
CA MET A 242 12.29 -26.25 0.84
C MET A 242 12.16 -27.54 -0.01
N GLN A 243 11.42 -28.54 0.44
CA GLN A 243 11.15 -29.75 -0.35
C GLN A 243 10.36 -29.46 -1.64
N LYS A 244 9.59 -28.35 -1.69
CA LYS A 244 8.92 -27.90 -2.93
C LYS A 244 9.91 -27.62 -4.06
N TYR A 245 11.17 -27.32 -3.75
CA TYR A 245 12.22 -27.02 -4.72
C TYR A 245 13.04 -28.25 -5.10
N VAL A 246 12.74 -29.41 -4.51
CA VAL A 246 13.44 -30.67 -4.76
C VAL A 246 12.82 -31.39 -5.95
N VAL A 247 13.64 -31.80 -6.89
CA VAL A 247 13.26 -32.63 -8.05
C VAL A 247 13.87 -34.01 -7.88
N VAL A 248 13.09 -35.04 -8.09
CA VAL A 248 13.55 -36.44 -8.04
C VAL A 248 14.03 -36.86 -9.42
N ILE A 249 15.28 -37.30 -9.52
CA ILE A 249 15.90 -37.82 -10.75
C ILE A 249 16.38 -39.25 -10.47
N GLY A 250 15.55 -40.24 -10.79
CA GLY A 250 15.82 -41.63 -10.42
C GLY A 250 15.89 -41.79 -8.90
N ASP A 251 17.02 -42.28 -8.38
CA ASP A 251 17.25 -42.44 -6.93
C ASP A 251 17.93 -41.23 -6.26
N LYS A 252 18.10 -40.12 -7.02
CA LYS A 252 18.79 -38.94 -6.49
C LYS A 252 17.82 -37.77 -6.38
N LEU A 253 18.00 -36.97 -5.32
CA LEU A 253 17.32 -35.70 -5.13
C LEU A 253 18.22 -34.58 -5.68
N SER A 254 17.66 -33.71 -6.50
CA SER A 254 18.37 -32.58 -7.08
C SER A 254 17.66 -31.28 -6.66
N VAL A 255 18.45 -30.30 -6.19
CA VAL A 255 18.00 -28.96 -5.91
C VAL A 255 18.74 -27.99 -6.82
N ASN A 256 18.02 -27.23 -7.62
CA ASN A 256 18.60 -26.22 -8.48
C ASN A 256 18.25 -24.83 -7.94
N GLY A 257 19.25 -23.97 -7.82
CA GLY A 257 19.07 -22.61 -7.32
C GLY A 257 20.16 -21.67 -7.80
N PHE A 258 19.94 -20.37 -7.62
CA PHE A 258 20.94 -19.36 -7.92
C PHE A 258 21.59 -18.84 -6.64
N VAL A 259 22.91 -18.76 -6.63
CA VAL A 259 23.69 -18.27 -5.47
C VAL A 259 24.44 -17.01 -5.89
N PRO A 260 24.43 -15.94 -5.08
CA PRO A 260 25.24 -14.75 -5.37
C PRO A 260 26.71 -15.11 -5.47
N THR A 261 27.40 -14.63 -6.51
CA THR A 261 28.81 -14.95 -6.82
C THR A 261 29.75 -14.76 -5.60
N ARG A 262 29.42 -13.82 -4.71
CA ARG A 262 30.22 -13.57 -3.49
C ARG A 262 30.13 -14.69 -2.47
N SER A 263 28.98 -15.38 -2.41
CA SER A 263 28.70 -16.44 -1.45
C SER A 263 29.10 -17.80 -1.96
N VAL A 264 29.48 -17.94 -3.24
CA VAL A 264 29.80 -19.23 -3.89
C VAL A 264 30.92 -19.97 -3.16
N LYS A 265 31.99 -19.28 -2.74
CA LYS A 265 33.11 -19.92 -2.02
C LYS A 265 32.66 -20.51 -0.69
N LYS A 266 31.96 -19.69 0.12
CA LYS A 266 31.44 -20.13 1.41
C LYS A 266 30.42 -21.26 1.24
N PHE A 267 29.53 -21.14 0.27
CA PHE A 267 28.55 -22.17 -0.07
C PHE A 267 29.22 -23.51 -0.40
N LYS A 268 30.30 -23.49 -1.21
CA LYS A 268 31.04 -24.70 -1.55
C LYS A 268 31.72 -25.32 -0.32
N GLU A 269 32.37 -24.52 0.50
CA GLU A 269 33.02 -24.95 1.75
C GLU A 269 32.00 -25.57 2.73
N ASP A 270 30.83 -24.98 2.90
CA ASP A 270 29.76 -25.46 3.80
C ASP A 270 29.21 -26.84 3.36
N PHE A 271 29.14 -27.09 2.04
CA PHE A 271 28.61 -28.37 1.50
C PHE A 271 29.69 -29.45 1.28
N GLU A 272 30.97 -29.10 1.12
CA GLU A 272 32.07 -30.08 1.01
C GLU A 272 32.21 -30.96 2.25
N THR A 273 31.70 -30.52 3.40
CA THR A 273 31.68 -31.29 4.65
C THR A 273 30.64 -32.41 4.69
N LEU A 274 29.72 -32.46 3.71
CA LEU A 274 28.62 -33.45 3.68
C LEU A 274 28.91 -34.58 2.69
N GLU A 275 29.16 -35.78 3.22
CA GLU A 275 29.58 -36.96 2.43
C GLU A 275 28.59 -37.41 1.33
N LYS A 276 27.31 -37.04 1.42
CA LYS A 276 26.27 -37.52 0.49
C LYS A 276 25.78 -36.44 -0.47
N VAL A 277 26.40 -35.26 -0.47
CA VAL A 277 25.99 -34.11 -1.28
C VAL A 277 27.04 -33.77 -2.31
N THR A 278 26.66 -33.68 -3.58
CA THR A 278 27.55 -33.23 -4.66
C THR A 278 27.06 -31.86 -5.14
N VAL A 279 27.95 -30.86 -5.16
CA VAL A 279 27.65 -29.50 -5.59
C VAL A 279 28.25 -29.25 -6.96
N ASP A 280 27.42 -28.98 -7.97
CA ASP A 280 27.84 -28.58 -9.31
C ASP A 280 27.55 -27.09 -9.51
N ILE A 281 28.59 -26.29 -9.71
CA ILE A 281 28.48 -24.84 -9.84
C ILE A 281 28.73 -24.46 -11.30
N LYS A 282 27.72 -23.85 -11.93
CA LYS A 282 27.75 -23.37 -13.32
C LYS A 282 27.52 -21.85 -13.37
N PRO A 283 28.03 -21.17 -14.43
CA PRO A 283 27.67 -19.78 -14.68
C PRO A 283 26.16 -19.62 -14.83
N ALA A 284 25.61 -18.50 -14.33
CA ALA A 284 24.16 -18.25 -14.35
C ALA A 284 23.54 -18.31 -15.77
N ASN A 285 24.31 -17.95 -16.81
CA ASN A 285 23.88 -17.98 -18.21
C ASN A 285 24.20 -19.31 -18.94
N SER A 286 24.55 -20.36 -18.24
CA SER A 286 24.94 -21.66 -18.86
C SER A 286 23.75 -22.41 -19.47
N ASP A 287 22.54 -22.20 -18.97
CA ASP A 287 21.32 -22.76 -19.53
C ASP A 287 20.40 -21.65 -20.04
N VAL A 288 20.18 -21.63 -21.35
CA VAL A 288 19.35 -20.61 -22.04
C VAL A 288 17.87 -20.69 -21.58
N ARG A 289 17.43 -21.85 -21.08
CA ARG A 289 16.05 -22.08 -20.64
C ARG A 289 15.76 -21.48 -19.27
N LEU A 290 16.78 -21.25 -18.46
CA LEU A 290 16.68 -20.69 -17.13
C LEU A 290 17.00 -19.20 -17.17
N SER A 291 16.02 -18.36 -16.83
CA SER A 291 16.24 -16.91 -16.67
C SER A 291 16.79 -16.63 -15.29
N PRO A 292 18.06 -16.19 -15.14
CA PRO A 292 18.64 -15.91 -13.82
C PRO A 292 17.90 -14.77 -13.13
N PRO A 293 17.64 -14.86 -11.82
CA PRO A 293 17.06 -13.77 -11.05
C PRO A 293 18.05 -12.62 -10.87
N THR A 294 17.53 -11.41 -10.78
CA THR A 294 18.35 -10.20 -10.65
C THR A 294 18.38 -9.74 -9.20
N LEU A 295 19.58 -9.69 -8.62
CA LEU A 295 19.84 -9.10 -7.32
C LEU A 295 20.30 -7.64 -7.49
N LEU A 296 19.41 -6.69 -7.19
CA LEU A 296 19.73 -5.27 -7.26
C LEU A 296 20.69 -4.87 -6.13
N LYS A 297 21.81 -4.28 -6.52
CA LYS A 297 22.82 -3.81 -5.58
C LYS A 297 23.00 -2.31 -5.69
N ASN A 298 22.32 -1.58 -4.84
CA ASN A 298 22.23 -0.14 -4.88
C ASN A 298 23.16 0.55 -3.85
N ASN A 299 23.62 1.75 -4.21
CA ASN A 299 24.39 2.62 -3.32
C ASN A 299 23.51 3.17 -2.19
N TRP A 300 24.13 3.72 -1.14
CA TRP A 300 23.40 4.33 -0.02
C TRP A 300 22.36 5.38 -0.47
N PHE A 301 22.64 6.17 -1.50
CA PHE A 301 21.72 7.19 -2.01
C PHE A 301 20.54 6.57 -2.76
N SER A 302 20.79 5.65 -3.69
CA SER A 302 19.77 5.07 -4.56
C SER A 302 18.96 3.93 -3.92
N ARG A 303 19.49 3.29 -2.86
CA ARG A 303 18.88 2.14 -2.22
C ARG A 303 17.38 2.28 -1.87
N PRO A 304 16.89 3.39 -1.28
CA PRO A 304 15.45 3.54 -0.98
C PRO A 304 14.56 3.65 -2.22
N PHE A 305 15.12 4.13 -3.35
CA PHE A 305 14.37 4.26 -4.61
C PHE A 305 14.20 2.93 -5.34
N ARG A 306 14.87 1.87 -4.87
CA ARG A 306 14.71 0.51 -5.40
C ARG A 306 13.25 0.08 -5.41
N MET A 307 12.45 0.45 -4.41
CA MET A 307 11.04 0.12 -4.34
C MET A 307 10.24 0.62 -5.56
N PHE A 308 10.59 1.77 -6.14
CA PHE A 308 9.91 2.30 -7.33
C PHE A 308 10.27 1.50 -8.59
N VAL A 309 11.51 1.03 -8.69
CA VAL A 309 11.94 0.15 -9.79
C VAL A 309 11.27 -1.21 -9.64
N GLU A 310 11.19 -1.78 -8.45
CA GLU A 310 10.51 -3.06 -8.19
C GLU A 310 9.00 -2.97 -8.43
N MET A 311 8.39 -1.81 -8.19
CA MET A 311 6.97 -1.57 -8.44
C MET A 311 6.64 -1.55 -9.95
N TYR A 312 7.54 -1.04 -10.78
CA TYR A 312 7.41 -1.09 -12.24
C TYR A 312 7.73 -2.49 -12.79
N GLY A 313 8.76 -3.13 -12.23
CA GLY A 313 9.28 -4.44 -12.60
C GLY A 313 10.80 -4.49 -12.44
N VAL A 314 11.35 -5.66 -12.16
CA VAL A 314 12.80 -5.85 -11.98
C VAL A 314 13.49 -5.96 -13.34
N PRO A 315 14.72 -5.43 -13.54
CA PRO A 315 15.45 -5.59 -14.81
C PRO A 315 15.86 -7.04 -15.05
N LYS A 316 15.98 -7.47 -16.30
CA LYS A 316 16.56 -8.77 -16.65
C LYS A 316 18.02 -8.84 -16.16
N TYR A 317 18.51 -10.04 -15.88
CA TYR A 317 19.86 -10.27 -15.33
C TYR A 317 21.00 -9.54 -16.06
N ASN A 318 20.91 -9.42 -17.39
CA ASN A 318 21.90 -8.75 -18.22
C ASN A 318 21.63 -7.25 -18.44
N ASP A 319 20.52 -6.73 -17.92
CA ASP A 319 20.17 -5.32 -18.08
C ASP A 319 20.85 -4.45 -17.02
N ALA A 320 21.00 -3.17 -17.32
CA ALA A 320 21.55 -2.25 -16.34
C ALA A 320 20.48 -1.87 -15.31
N ASP A 321 20.94 -1.67 -14.08
CA ASP A 321 20.09 -1.21 -12.99
C ASP A 321 19.75 0.29 -13.16
N PRO A 322 18.46 0.66 -13.38
CA PRO A 322 18.05 2.05 -13.55
C PRO A 322 17.94 2.83 -12.24
N THR A 323 18.08 2.17 -11.09
CA THR A 323 17.76 2.75 -9.77
C THR A 323 18.53 4.04 -9.48
N LEU A 324 19.77 4.16 -9.94
CA LEU A 324 20.56 5.39 -9.73
C LEU A 324 20.00 6.55 -10.56
N LEU A 325 19.63 6.30 -11.82
CA LEU A 325 19.06 7.32 -12.69
C LEU A 325 17.72 7.81 -12.12
N VAL A 326 16.86 6.87 -11.73
CA VAL A 326 15.58 7.17 -11.05
C VAL A 326 15.79 7.97 -9.77
N ALA A 327 16.75 7.58 -8.93
CA ALA A 327 17.02 8.30 -7.70
C ALA A 327 17.41 9.76 -7.94
N LEU A 328 18.19 10.03 -9.00
CA LEU A 328 18.63 11.38 -9.35
C LEU A 328 17.50 12.20 -9.97
N SER A 329 16.83 11.67 -10.99
CA SER A 329 15.74 12.36 -11.70
C SER A 329 14.53 12.59 -10.79
N TYR A 330 14.13 11.58 -10.02
CA TYR A 330 13.03 11.70 -9.05
C TYR A 330 13.32 12.77 -7.99
N THR A 331 14.51 12.74 -7.40
CA THR A 331 14.92 13.73 -6.38
C THR A 331 14.97 15.14 -6.97
N LEU A 332 15.47 15.29 -8.20
CA LEU A 332 15.51 16.56 -8.91
C LEU A 332 14.11 17.10 -9.21
N LEU A 333 13.26 16.29 -9.85
CA LEU A 333 11.90 16.68 -10.25
C LEU A 333 11.04 17.02 -9.04
N PHE A 334 11.08 16.18 -7.99
CA PHE A 334 10.34 16.45 -6.75
C PHE A 334 10.80 17.76 -6.11
N GLY A 335 12.11 17.98 -6.00
CA GLY A 335 12.65 19.20 -5.40
C GLY A 335 12.25 20.46 -6.15
N ILE A 336 12.20 20.41 -7.50
CA ILE A 336 11.73 21.54 -8.32
C ILE A 336 10.24 21.78 -8.10
N MET A 337 9.42 20.71 -8.15
CA MET A 337 7.95 20.81 -8.05
C MET A 337 7.47 21.23 -6.65
N PHE A 338 8.21 20.83 -5.61
CA PHE A 338 7.90 21.07 -4.20
C PHE A 338 8.94 21.97 -3.52
N GLY A 339 9.40 23.01 -4.22
CA GLY A 339 10.51 23.88 -3.83
C GLY A 339 10.20 24.82 -2.66
N ASP A 340 10.19 24.33 -1.43
CA ASP A 340 10.02 25.13 -0.21
C ASP A 340 10.99 24.67 0.90
N VAL A 341 11.72 25.62 1.49
CA VAL A 341 12.73 25.31 2.53
C VAL A 341 12.08 24.79 3.81
N GLY A 342 11.03 25.47 4.30
CA GLY A 342 10.40 25.15 5.56
C GLY A 342 9.68 23.80 5.53
N GLN A 343 8.89 23.59 4.49
CA GLN A 343 8.17 22.33 4.27
C GLN A 343 9.15 21.18 3.98
N GLY A 344 10.25 21.44 3.25
CA GLY A 344 11.33 20.48 2.99
C GLY A 344 12.04 20.00 4.27
N VAL A 345 12.29 20.91 5.23
CA VAL A 345 12.84 20.53 6.55
C VAL A 345 11.89 19.59 7.28
N ILE A 346 10.60 19.94 7.34
CA ILE A 346 9.59 19.08 8.01
C ILE A 346 9.51 17.71 7.34
N LEU A 347 9.44 17.66 6.01
CA LEU A 347 9.40 16.42 5.25
C LEU A 347 10.64 15.55 5.53
N SER A 348 11.82 16.15 5.60
CA SER A 348 13.07 15.45 5.93
C SER A 348 13.06 14.90 7.36
N LEU A 349 12.59 15.67 8.34
CA LEU A 349 12.50 15.24 9.75
C LEU A 349 11.47 14.11 9.94
N VAL A 350 10.28 14.27 9.38
CA VAL A 350 9.22 13.24 9.42
C VAL A 350 9.71 11.96 8.73
N GLY A 351 10.34 12.09 7.57
CA GLY A 351 10.94 10.96 6.85
C GLY A 351 12.02 10.25 7.69
N PHE A 352 12.88 11.00 8.37
CA PHE A 352 13.92 10.43 9.24
C PHE A 352 13.31 9.65 10.42
N VAL A 353 12.31 10.21 11.08
CA VAL A 353 11.60 9.54 12.19
C VAL A 353 10.90 8.27 11.69
N ALA A 354 10.21 8.36 10.55
CA ALA A 354 9.54 7.22 9.93
C ALA A 354 10.52 6.09 9.58
N TYR A 355 11.67 6.42 9.04
CA TYR A 355 12.72 5.44 8.73
C TYR A 355 13.33 4.83 9.99
N LYS A 356 13.70 5.65 10.99
CA LYS A 356 14.41 5.16 12.18
C LYS A 356 13.51 4.42 13.17
N LYS A 357 12.26 4.88 13.38
CA LYS A 357 11.35 4.33 14.38
C LYS A 357 10.48 3.20 13.83
N PHE A 358 10.01 3.34 12.60
CA PHE A 358 9.07 2.39 11.98
C PHE A 358 9.72 1.52 10.88
N GLY A 359 11.00 1.74 10.52
CA GLY A 359 11.69 0.96 9.49
C GLY A 359 11.15 1.18 8.06
N LEU A 360 10.29 2.17 7.84
CA LEU A 360 9.65 2.41 6.54
C LEU A 360 10.67 2.93 5.52
N GLN A 361 10.86 2.21 4.41
CA GLN A 361 11.76 2.63 3.34
C GLN A 361 11.35 3.96 2.68
N LEU A 362 10.03 4.22 2.57
CA LEU A 362 9.49 5.52 2.13
C LEU A 362 10.01 6.69 2.97
N GLY A 363 10.23 6.51 4.27
CA GLY A 363 10.82 7.54 5.11
C GLY A 363 12.22 7.93 4.65
N ALA A 364 13.03 6.95 4.24
CA ALA A 364 14.36 7.23 3.71
C ALA A 364 14.33 7.94 2.35
N VAL A 365 13.31 7.72 1.52
CA VAL A 365 13.05 8.53 0.31
C VAL A 365 12.70 9.96 0.72
N GLY A 366 11.74 10.12 1.65
CA GLY A 366 11.30 11.44 2.15
C GLY A 366 12.44 12.33 2.66
N VAL A 367 13.44 11.75 3.33
CA VAL A 367 14.65 12.52 3.75
C VAL A 367 15.37 13.14 2.55
N ARG A 368 15.55 12.38 1.46
CA ARG A 368 16.26 12.85 0.26
C ARG A 368 15.44 13.88 -0.50
N LEU A 369 14.15 13.65 -0.59
CA LEU A 369 13.22 14.57 -1.24
C LEU A 369 13.13 15.90 -0.47
N GLY A 370 13.06 15.84 0.87
CA GLY A 370 13.07 17.05 1.70
C GLY A 370 14.36 17.85 1.56
N ILE A 371 15.53 17.19 1.46
CA ILE A 371 16.81 17.90 1.19
C ILE A 371 16.77 18.57 -0.19
N SER A 372 16.27 17.90 -1.22
CA SER A 372 16.13 18.49 -2.55
C SER A 372 15.16 19.67 -2.56
N SER A 373 14.02 19.53 -1.89
CA SER A 373 13.03 20.60 -1.71
C SER A 373 13.65 21.83 -1.04
N MET A 374 14.49 21.64 0.00
CA MET A 374 15.22 22.75 0.63
C MET A 374 16.14 23.46 -0.35
N LEU A 375 16.90 22.70 -1.18
CA LEU A 375 17.82 23.29 -2.17
C LEU A 375 17.07 24.16 -3.20
N PHE A 376 15.98 23.64 -3.77
CA PHE A 376 15.17 24.40 -4.72
C PHE A 376 14.34 25.50 -4.05
N GLY A 377 13.93 25.31 -2.79
CA GLY A 377 13.29 26.35 -1.99
C GLY A 377 14.18 27.59 -1.79
N VAL A 378 15.49 27.39 -1.64
CA VAL A 378 16.46 28.53 -1.63
C VAL A 378 16.52 29.21 -3.00
N VAL A 379 16.42 28.47 -4.11
CA VAL A 379 16.42 29.05 -5.46
C VAL A 379 15.16 29.88 -5.69
N PHE A 380 13.99 29.40 -5.27
CA PHE A 380 12.71 30.10 -5.40
C PHE A 380 12.50 31.17 -4.31
N GLY A 381 13.30 31.14 -3.23
CA GLY A 381 13.17 32.08 -2.11
C GLY A 381 11.99 31.77 -1.17
N SER A 382 11.39 30.58 -1.25
CA SER A 382 10.22 30.21 -0.47
C SER A 382 10.58 29.55 0.86
N VAL A 383 10.06 30.08 1.97
CA VAL A 383 10.13 29.51 3.32
C VAL A 383 8.73 29.44 3.90
N PHE A 384 8.14 28.25 3.99
CA PHE A 384 6.72 28.05 4.32
C PHE A 384 5.78 28.88 3.42
N GLY A 385 6.15 29.03 2.13
CA GLY A 385 5.41 29.83 1.17
C GLY A 385 5.56 31.35 1.32
N ASN A 386 6.38 31.84 2.23
CA ASN A 386 6.70 33.25 2.34
C ASN A 386 7.94 33.56 1.49
N GLU A 387 7.79 34.45 0.53
CA GLU A 387 8.86 34.87 -0.41
C GLU A 387 9.62 36.14 0.06
N GLU A 388 9.22 36.75 1.19
CA GLU A 388 9.88 37.94 1.73
C GLU A 388 11.08 37.62 2.61
N ILE A 389 11.19 36.37 3.12
CA ILE A 389 12.25 35.97 4.08
C ILE A 389 13.60 35.78 3.37
N LEU A 390 13.59 35.22 2.17
CA LEU A 390 14.78 34.97 1.37
C LEU A 390 14.69 35.75 0.05
N ILE A 391 15.81 36.32 -0.37
CA ILE A 391 15.90 36.97 -1.68
C ILE A 391 15.84 35.87 -2.74
N PRO A 392 14.77 35.78 -3.55
CA PRO A 392 14.65 34.74 -4.56
C PRO A 392 15.67 34.91 -5.66
N LEU A 393 16.39 33.87 -6.04
CA LEU A 393 17.17 33.85 -7.27
C LEU A 393 16.26 33.84 -8.50
N PHE A 394 15.09 33.24 -8.37
CA PHE A 394 14.05 33.17 -9.40
C PHE A 394 12.67 33.24 -8.74
N ASN A 395 11.99 34.39 -8.94
CA ASN A 395 10.64 34.55 -8.40
C ASN A 395 9.63 33.87 -9.32
N ALA A 396 9.04 32.76 -8.82
CA ALA A 396 8.07 31.95 -9.56
C ALA A 396 6.69 32.65 -9.70
N MET A 397 6.35 33.54 -8.75
CA MET A 397 5.03 34.19 -8.69
C MET A 397 4.90 35.41 -9.62
N SER A 398 6.02 35.96 -10.10
CA SER A 398 5.92 37.14 -10.98
C SER A 398 5.33 36.76 -12.34
N PRO A 399 4.32 37.49 -12.83
CA PRO A 399 3.67 37.21 -14.13
C PRO A 399 4.66 37.14 -15.29
N ASP A 400 5.71 37.95 -15.24
CA ASP A 400 6.76 38.02 -16.27
C ASP A 400 7.63 36.73 -16.30
N ASN A 401 7.76 36.03 -15.18
CA ASN A 401 8.60 34.82 -15.05
C ASN A 401 7.83 33.53 -15.32
N THR A 402 6.50 33.55 -15.34
CA THR A 402 5.68 32.33 -15.54
C THR A 402 6.01 31.62 -16.85
N MET A 403 6.13 32.36 -17.97
CA MET A 403 6.49 31.78 -19.26
C MET A 403 7.93 31.23 -19.23
N THR A 404 8.83 31.92 -18.58
CA THR A 404 10.22 31.47 -18.43
C THR A 404 10.30 30.16 -17.64
N LEU A 405 9.50 30.02 -16.57
CA LEU A 405 9.40 28.79 -15.75
C LEU A 405 8.88 27.62 -16.59
N LEU A 406 7.83 27.84 -17.36
CA LEU A 406 7.26 26.79 -18.22
C LEU A 406 8.25 26.34 -19.31
N ILE A 407 8.96 27.29 -19.94
CA ILE A 407 10.01 26.98 -20.90
C ILE A 407 11.15 26.22 -20.23
N ALA A 408 11.58 26.64 -19.04
CA ALA A 408 12.62 25.94 -18.28
C ALA A 408 12.21 24.50 -17.93
N ALA A 409 10.94 24.27 -17.57
CA ALA A 409 10.41 22.93 -17.32
C ALA A 409 10.43 22.04 -18.58
N ILE A 410 10.07 22.59 -19.75
CA ILE A 410 10.19 21.88 -21.03
C ILE A 410 11.65 21.57 -21.34
N CYS A 411 12.55 22.53 -21.19
CA CYS A 411 13.99 22.32 -21.42
C CYS A 411 14.56 21.22 -20.52
N LEU A 412 14.17 21.20 -19.23
CA LEU A 412 14.53 20.13 -18.30
C LEU A 412 14.02 18.78 -18.81
N GLY A 413 12.75 18.72 -19.26
CA GLY A 413 12.16 17.52 -19.82
C GLY A 413 12.90 17.01 -21.05
N ILE A 414 13.26 17.91 -21.95
CA ILE A 414 14.06 17.60 -23.15
C ILE A 414 15.40 16.96 -22.76
N ILE A 415 16.10 17.54 -21.78
CA ILE A 415 17.37 17.00 -21.28
C ILE A 415 17.19 15.60 -20.72
N LEU A 416 16.15 15.36 -19.90
CA LEU A 416 15.86 14.05 -19.32
C LEU A 416 15.49 13.00 -20.39
N ILE A 417 14.70 13.37 -21.39
CA ILE A 417 14.40 12.50 -22.52
C ILE A 417 15.67 12.14 -23.30
N ILE A 418 16.53 13.10 -23.60
CA ILE A 418 17.81 12.86 -24.30
C ILE A 418 18.70 11.91 -23.48
N ILE A 419 18.79 12.12 -22.16
CA ILE A 419 19.54 11.22 -21.25
C ILE A 419 18.97 9.81 -21.31
N SER A 420 17.65 9.67 -21.25
CA SER A 420 16.97 8.35 -21.32
C SER A 420 17.23 7.63 -22.64
N MET A 421 17.13 8.35 -23.77
CA MET A 421 17.43 7.79 -25.08
C MET A 421 18.92 7.44 -25.23
N ALA A 422 19.83 8.30 -24.77
CA ALA A 422 21.27 8.00 -24.76
C ALA A 422 21.59 6.76 -23.92
N PHE A 423 20.92 6.62 -22.78
CA PHE A 423 21.05 5.44 -21.93
C PHE A 423 20.56 4.18 -22.63
N ASN A 424 19.43 4.26 -23.35
CA ASN A 424 18.94 3.14 -24.19
C ASN A 424 19.94 2.74 -25.28
N VAL A 425 20.51 3.71 -25.97
CA VAL A 425 21.54 3.46 -27.00
C VAL A 425 22.73 2.69 -26.40
N ILE A 426 23.25 3.16 -25.25
CA ILE A 426 24.37 2.49 -24.56
C ILE A 426 24.00 1.06 -24.18
N LEU A 427 22.78 0.83 -23.66
CA LEU A 427 22.30 -0.49 -23.26
C LEU A 427 22.15 -1.42 -24.46
N SER A 428 21.57 -0.96 -25.55
CA SER A 428 21.36 -1.75 -26.77
C SER A 428 22.69 -2.16 -27.42
N PHE A 429 23.69 -1.28 -27.42
CA PHE A 429 25.06 -1.64 -27.83
C PHE A 429 25.69 -2.70 -26.91
N LYS A 430 25.48 -2.59 -25.59
CA LYS A 430 25.99 -3.58 -24.63
C LYS A 430 25.34 -4.95 -24.82
N LYS A 431 24.07 -4.97 -25.21
CA LYS A 431 23.30 -6.19 -25.54
C LYS A 431 23.66 -6.77 -26.91
N LYS A 432 24.46 -6.05 -27.73
CA LYS A 432 24.79 -6.38 -29.12
C LYS A 432 23.59 -6.40 -30.07
N ASN A 433 22.50 -5.73 -29.72
CA ASN A 433 21.33 -5.53 -30.58
C ASN A 433 21.54 -4.28 -31.43
N PHE A 434 22.29 -4.41 -32.54
CA PHE A 434 22.62 -3.25 -33.37
C PHE A 434 21.41 -2.66 -34.09
N GLY A 435 20.43 -3.49 -34.48
CA GLY A 435 19.20 -3.04 -35.12
C GLY A 435 18.40 -2.11 -34.18
N GLU A 436 18.21 -2.50 -32.95
CA GLU A 436 17.54 -1.65 -31.94
C GLU A 436 18.37 -0.44 -31.52
N ALA A 437 19.70 -0.57 -31.44
CA ALA A 437 20.55 0.55 -31.04
C ALA A 437 20.52 1.68 -32.08
N VAL A 438 20.44 1.37 -33.37
CA VAL A 438 20.52 2.36 -34.45
C VAL A 438 19.16 2.74 -35.00
N LEU A 439 18.32 1.75 -35.38
CA LEU A 439 17.10 1.95 -36.15
C LEU A 439 15.83 2.21 -35.30
N SER A 440 15.86 1.98 -33.98
CA SER A 440 14.67 2.16 -33.19
C SER A 440 14.32 3.64 -32.94
N GLN A 441 13.05 3.90 -32.61
CA GLN A 441 12.57 5.22 -32.18
C GLN A 441 13.32 5.77 -30.94
N ASN A 442 13.81 4.89 -30.08
CA ASN A 442 14.59 5.23 -28.88
C ASN A 442 16.10 5.03 -29.11
N GLY A 443 16.52 4.67 -30.32
CA GLY A 443 17.89 4.50 -30.76
C GLY A 443 18.52 5.79 -31.30
N ILE A 444 19.64 5.64 -32.04
CA ILE A 444 20.37 6.78 -32.63
C ILE A 444 19.50 7.55 -33.61
N CYS A 445 18.77 6.86 -34.49
CA CYS A 445 17.90 7.53 -35.47
C CYS A 445 16.81 8.38 -34.79
N GLY A 446 16.15 7.85 -33.74
CA GLY A 446 15.17 8.61 -32.98
C GLY A 446 15.78 9.80 -32.23
N LEU A 447 16.96 9.64 -31.65
CA LEU A 447 17.68 10.71 -30.96
C LEU A 447 18.08 11.84 -31.92
N VAL A 448 18.64 11.52 -33.10
CA VAL A 448 18.97 12.49 -34.13
C VAL A 448 17.74 13.22 -34.62
N PHE A 449 16.65 12.48 -34.90
CA PHE A 449 15.37 13.05 -35.30
C PHE A 449 14.82 14.02 -34.25
N TYR A 450 14.80 13.62 -32.95
CA TYR A 450 14.31 14.43 -31.87
C TYR A 450 15.11 15.73 -31.70
N ILE A 451 16.45 15.65 -31.67
CA ILE A 451 17.32 16.84 -31.58
C ILE A 451 17.13 17.74 -32.80
N SER A 452 16.94 17.16 -33.99
CA SER A 452 16.76 17.95 -35.21
C SER A 452 15.44 18.69 -35.25
N ILE A 453 14.36 18.10 -34.76
CA ILE A 453 13.07 18.79 -34.62
C ILE A 453 13.21 19.94 -33.60
N LEU A 454 13.87 19.71 -32.46
CA LEU A 454 14.11 20.78 -31.49
C LEU A 454 14.94 21.92 -32.10
N GLY A 455 15.97 21.61 -32.88
CA GLY A 455 16.76 22.58 -33.60
C GLY A 455 15.91 23.39 -34.61
N LEU A 456 14.97 22.73 -35.30
CA LEU A 456 14.03 23.41 -36.20
C LEU A 456 13.13 24.38 -35.46
N VAL A 457 12.57 23.96 -34.32
CA VAL A 457 11.73 24.80 -33.45
C VAL A 457 12.53 26.02 -32.93
N ILE A 458 13.74 25.79 -32.45
CA ILE A 458 14.64 26.87 -31.96
C ILE A 458 14.96 27.84 -33.11
N ASN A 459 15.26 27.34 -34.31
CA ASN A 459 15.51 28.19 -35.46
C ASN A 459 14.30 29.03 -35.85
N MET A 460 13.08 28.49 -35.72
CA MET A 460 11.84 29.20 -36.01
C MET A 460 11.62 30.36 -35.01
N PHE A 461 11.93 30.16 -33.74
CA PHE A 461 11.78 31.20 -32.70
C PHE A 461 12.90 32.25 -32.70
N LEU A 462 14.15 31.83 -32.93
CA LEU A 462 15.32 32.73 -32.85
C LEU A 462 15.75 33.28 -34.21
N GLY A 463 15.21 32.80 -35.34
CA GLY A 463 15.52 33.30 -36.66
C GLY A 463 16.97 33.06 -37.10
N LEU A 464 17.65 32.00 -36.59
CA LEU A 464 19.08 31.75 -36.78
C LEU A 464 19.51 31.39 -38.21
N GLY A 465 18.55 31.02 -39.09
CA GLY A 465 18.79 30.79 -40.52
C GLY A 465 19.64 29.58 -40.89
N PHE A 466 19.89 28.63 -39.97
CA PHE A 466 20.72 27.44 -40.28
C PHE A 466 19.92 26.27 -40.88
N VAL A 467 18.59 26.37 -40.96
CA VAL A 467 17.73 25.33 -41.53
C VAL A 467 17.74 25.44 -43.06
N ASN A 468 18.44 24.51 -43.72
CA ASN A 468 18.49 24.39 -45.14
C ASN A 468 17.80 23.07 -45.58
N VAL A 469 17.52 22.90 -46.89
CA VAL A 469 16.96 21.67 -47.45
C VAL A 469 17.78 20.43 -47.05
N ILE A 470 19.10 20.56 -47.01
CA ILE A 470 20.01 19.50 -46.56
C ILE A 470 19.76 19.09 -45.10
N TYR A 471 19.48 20.07 -44.21
CA TYR A 471 19.12 19.83 -42.82
C TYR A 471 17.83 19.02 -42.72
N VAL A 472 16.79 19.43 -43.45
CA VAL A 472 15.48 18.76 -43.38
C VAL A 472 15.57 17.33 -43.98
N VAL A 473 16.23 17.15 -45.12
CA VAL A 473 16.36 15.84 -45.76
C VAL A 473 17.29 14.94 -44.97
N GLY A 474 18.45 15.43 -44.54
CA GLY A 474 19.49 14.60 -43.90
C GLY A 474 19.23 14.28 -42.44
N LEU A 475 18.67 15.23 -41.67
CA LEU A 475 18.53 15.11 -40.21
C LEU A 475 17.10 14.86 -39.75
N ILE A 476 16.08 15.08 -40.60
CA ILE A 476 14.68 14.81 -40.27
C ILE A 476 14.14 13.65 -41.14
N ALA A 477 14.17 13.78 -42.46
CA ALA A 477 13.55 12.80 -43.33
C ALA A 477 14.31 11.45 -43.36
N LEU A 478 15.65 11.46 -43.36
CA LEU A 478 16.46 10.25 -43.39
C LEU A 478 16.30 9.40 -42.12
N PRO A 479 16.43 9.94 -40.90
CA PRO A 479 16.17 9.15 -39.68
C PRO A 479 14.75 8.59 -39.62
N LEU A 480 13.76 9.38 -40.02
CA LEU A 480 12.36 8.95 -40.08
C LEU A 480 12.16 7.78 -41.03
N PHE A 481 12.79 7.85 -42.22
CA PHE A 481 12.79 6.77 -43.21
C PHE A 481 13.50 5.51 -42.69
N LEU A 482 14.59 5.66 -41.95
CA LEU A 482 15.29 4.53 -41.35
C LEU A 482 14.46 3.87 -40.22
N ILE A 483 13.73 4.64 -39.44
CA ILE A 483 12.79 4.12 -38.44
C ILE A 483 11.67 3.34 -39.14
N PHE A 484 11.10 3.87 -40.20
CA PHE A 484 10.10 3.18 -41.05
C PHE A 484 10.57 1.83 -41.57
N LEU A 485 11.83 1.73 -41.96
CA LEU A 485 12.45 0.48 -42.48
C LEU A 485 13.03 -0.40 -41.37
N LYS A 486 12.84 -0.08 -40.08
CA LYS A 486 13.42 -0.82 -38.96
C LYS A 486 13.15 -2.32 -39.06
N GLU A 487 11.87 -2.73 -39.12
CA GLU A 487 11.50 -4.15 -39.14
C GLU A 487 12.06 -4.91 -40.33
N PRO A 488 11.89 -4.47 -41.61
CA PRO A 488 12.46 -5.15 -42.77
C PRO A 488 13.98 -5.27 -42.73
N LEU A 489 14.65 -4.24 -42.21
CA LEU A 489 16.12 -4.25 -42.10
C LEU A 489 16.59 -5.21 -41.00
N ILE A 490 15.97 -5.24 -39.83
CA ILE A 490 16.32 -6.18 -38.75
C ILE A 490 16.08 -7.63 -39.23
N ARG A 491 14.91 -7.93 -39.81
CA ARG A 491 14.60 -9.27 -40.32
C ARG A 491 15.59 -9.73 -41.36
N LYS A 492 16.03 -8.85 -42.27
CA LYS A 492 16.99 -9.20 -43.31
C LYS A 492 18.42 -9.39 -42.78
N PHE A 493 18.88 -8.52 -41.86
CA PHE A 493 20.29 -8.48 -41.45
C PHE A 493 20.58 -9.30 -40.20
N GLU A 494 19.63 -9.39 -39.27
CA GLU A 494 19.82 -10.11 -37.99
C GLU A 494 19.14 -11.49 -38.00
N GLU A 495 17.92 -11.61 -38.54
CA GLU A 495 17.14 -12.86 -38.51
C GLU A 495 17.26 -13.70 -39.76
N HIS A 496 17.79 -13.14 -40.86
CA HIS A 496 17.92 -13.79 -42.15
C HIS A 496 16.59 -14.32 -42.75
N GLU A 497 15.47 -13.66 -42.42
CA GLU A 497 14.12 -13.98 -42.87
C GLU A 497 13.64 -13.08 -44.01
N ALA A 498 12.45 -13.37 -44.55
CA ALA A 498 11.85 -12.58 -45.63
C ALA A 498 11.49 -11.16 -45.15
N MET A 499 11.84 -10.13 -45.93
CA MET A 499 11.62 -8.72 -45.59
C MET A 499 10.13 -8.37 -45.35
N PHE A 500 9.21 -9.01 -46.08
CA PHE A 500 7.77 -8.68 -46.06
C PHE A 500 6.91 -9.96 -45.98
N PRO A 501 6.77 -10.60 -44.80
CA PRO A 501 6.02 -11.86 -44.69
C PRO A 501 4.52 -11.69 -44.98
N ASN A 502 3.94 -10.53 -44.66
CA ASN A 502 2.50 -10.21 -44.82
C ASN A 502 2.22 -9.37 -46.09
N GLY A 503 3.21 -9.16 -46.94
CA GLY A 503 3.10 -8.33 -48.14
C GLY A 503 3.42 -6.85 -47.90
N PHE A 504 3.88 -6.18 -48.97
CA PHE A 504 4.31 -4.78 -48.91
C PHE A 504 3.17 -3.81 -48.51
N GLY A 505 1.92 -4.07 -48.90
CA GLY A 505 0.79 -3.21 -48.59
C GLY A 505 0.46 -3.18 -47.09
N ALA A 506 0.48 -4.32 -46.41
CA ALA A 506 0.27 -4.43 -44.99
C ALA A 506 1.36 -3.70 -44.20
N PHE A 507 2.61 -3.94 -44.57
CA PHE A 507 3.77 -3.26 -43.99
C PHE A 507 3.70 -1.74 -44.12
N PHE A 508 3.30 -1.23 -45.33
CA PHE A 508 3.21 0.21 -45.55
C PHE A 508 2.18 0.88 -44.64
N VAL A 509 1.00 0.25 -44.50
CA VAL A 509 -0.06 0.80 -43.61
C VAL A 509 0.37 0.76 -42.17
N GLU A 510 0.90 -0.35 -41.69
CA GLU A 510 1.39 -0.54 -40.33
C GLU A 510 2.51 0.46 -40.00
N GLY A 511 3.54 0.53 -40.82
CA GLY A 511 4.66 1.44 -40.64
C GLY A 511 4.28 2.92 -40.74
N PHE A 512 3.26 3.29 -41.52
CA PHE A 512 2.76 4.67 -41.54
C PHE A 512 2.12 5.06 -40.19
N PHE A 513 1.29 4.19 -39.61
CA PHE A 513 0.70 4.44 -38.31
C PHE A 513 1.75 4.44 -37.19
N GLU A 514 2.73 3.54 -37.25
CA GLU A 514 3.86 3.52 -36.31
C GLU A 514 4.65 4.84 -36.35
N LEU A 515 4.97 5.36 -37.55
CA LEU A 515 5.62 6.67 -37.65
C LEU A 515 4.80 7.81 -37.08
N PHE A 516 3.50 7.80 -37.33
CA PHE A 516 2.61 8.82 -36.77
C PHE A 516 2.60 8.76 -35.23
N GLU A 517 2.53 7.55 -34.68
CA GLU A 517 2.63 7.32 -33.23
C GLU A 517 3.96 7.82 -32.66
N VAL A 518 5.08 7.55 -33.33
CA VAL A 518 6.42 8.01 -32.92
C VAL A 518 6.46 9.54 -32.82
N VAL A 519 5.98 10.26 -33.83
CA VAL A 519 5.96 11.73 -33.84
C VAL A 519 5.07 12.27 -32.73
N LEU A 520 3.86 11.72 -32.58
CA LEU A 520 2.96 12.10 -31.50
C LEU A 520 3.56 11.83 -30.11
N SER A 521 4.19 10.67 -29.93
CA SER A 521 4.85 10.31 -28.67
C SER A 521 5.94 11.32 -28.27
N PHE A 522 6.75 11.79 -29.20
CA PHE A 522 7.77 12.80 -28.91
C PHE A 522 7.15 14.13 -28.47
N ILE A 523 6.08 14.57 -29.14
CA ILE A 523 5.37 15.81 -28.79
C ILE A 523 4.71 15.68 -27.41
N THR A 524 3.91 14.64 -27.22
CA THR A 524 3.15 14.43 -25.98
C THR A 524 4.07 14.27 -24.77
N ASN A 525 5.16 13.49 -24.89
CA ASN A 525 6.11 13.30 -23.81
C ASN A 525 6.85 14.59 -23.46
N THR A 526 7.21 15.40 -24.46
CA THR A 526 7.85 16.69 -24.21
C THR A 526 6.90 17.66 -23.50
N MET A 527 5.63 17.72 -23.96
CA MET A 527 4.61 18.56 -23.34
C MET A 527 4.22 18.09 -21.93
N SER A 528 4.39 16.82 -21.62
CA SER A 528 4.13 16.26 -20.29
C SER A 528 4.96 16.92 -19.18
N PHE A 529 6.14 17.42 -19.52
CA PHE A 529 7.02 18.14 -18.56
C PHE A 529 6.54 19.54 -18.21
N LEU A 530 5.57 20.12 -18.96
CA LEU A 530 4.89 21.36 -18.52
C LEU A 530 4.26 21.22 -17.13
N ARG A 531 3.92 20.01 -16.75
CA ARG A 531 3.39 19.68 -15.41
C ARG A 531 4.35 20.10 -14.31
N VAL A 532 5.66 19.97 -14.51
CA VAL A 532 6.67 20.40 -13.53
C VAL A 532 6.51 21.89 -13.22
N GLY A 533 6.45 22.73 -14.25
CA GLY A 533 6.19 24.16 -14.07
C GLY A 533 4.80 24.46 -13.49
N GLY A 534 3.78 23.70 -13.93
CA GLY A 534 2.42 23.82 -13.40
C GLY A 534 2.33 23.58 -11.88
N PHE A 535 3.06 22.59 -11.36
CA PHE A 535 3.05 22.32 -9.92
C PHE A 535 3.83 23.36 -9.11
N VAL A 536 4.93 23.92 -9.65
CA VAL A 536 5.61 25.06 -9.02
C VAL A 536 4.65 26.25 -8.86
N LEU A 537 3.88 26.57 -9.91
CA LEU A 537 2.89 27.64 -9.85
C LEU A 537 1.73 27.30 -8.91
N SER A 538 1.29 26.04 -8.89
CA SER A 538 0.23 25.58 -7.99
C SER A 538 0.64 25.71 -6.53
N HIS A 539 1.87 25.34 -6.18
CA HIS A 539 2.43 25.52 -4.84
C HIS A 539 2.39 26.98 -4.39
N ALA A 540 2.95 27.86 -5.19
CA ALA A 540 2.93 29.29 -4.92
C ALA A 540 1.49 29.85 -4.79
N GLY A 541 0.58 29.42 -5.67
CA GLY A 541 -0.84 29.81 -5.62
C GLY A 541 -1.56 29.31 -4.37
N MET A 542 -1.34 28.05 -3.94
CA MET A 542 -1.95 27.52 -2.72
C MET A 542 -1.44 28.24 -1.47
N MET A 543 -0.15 28.55 -1.42
CA MET A 543 0.42 29.31 -0.30
C MET A 543 -0.10 30.74 -0.26
N LEU A 544 -0.29 31.39 -1.40
CA LEU A 544 -0.94 32.71 -1.48
C LEU A 544 -2.35 32.69 -0.86
N VAL A 545 -3.14 31.65 -1.17
CA VAL A 545 -4.48 31.48 -0.58
C VAL A 545 -4.40 31.34 0.93
N VAL A 546 -3.46 30.53 1.45
CA VAL A 546 -3.27 30.35 2.90
C VAL A 546 -2.94 31.68 3.59
N TYR A 547 -2.04 32.48 3.03
CA TYR A 547 -1.69 33.79 3.61
C TYR A 547 -2.83 34.80 3.51
N THR A 548 -3.53 34.85 2.38
CA THR A 548 -4.70 35.72 2.24
C THR A 548 -5.79 35.38 3.26
N LEU A 549 -6.06 34.09 3.50
CA LEU A 549 -7.00 33.65 4.53
C LEU A 549 -6.51 34.03 5.94
N ALA A 550 -5.22 33.91 6.19
CA ALA A 550 -4.62 34.25 7.47
C ALA A 550 -4.79 35.76 7.78
N GLU A 551 -4.53 36.62 6.80
CA GLU A 551 -4.75 38.08 6.90
C GLU A 551 -6.23 38.43 7.16
N MET A 552 -7.16 37.74 6.50
CA MET A 552 -8.61 37.97 6.69
C MET A 552 -9.08 37.63 8.11
N VAL A 553 -8.51 36.61 8.73
CA VAL A 553 -8.89 36.17 10.10
C VAL A 553 -8.27 37.08 11.16
N GLY A 554 -7.01 37.48 10.99
CA GLY A 554 -6.27 38.38 11.87
C GLY A 554 -6.02 37.86 13.30
N GLY A 555 -5.13 38.51 14.04
CA GLY A 555 -4.88 38.24 15.45
C GLY A 555 -4.35 36.84 15.74
N VAL A 556 -4.81 36.18 16.81
CA VAL A 556 -4.36 34.83 17.18
C VAL A 556 -4.78 33.76 16.16
N GLY A 557 -5.88 34.00 15.44
CA GLY A 557 -6.38 33.12 14.40
C GLY A 557 -5.47 33.03 13.16
N GLU A 558 -4.75 34.09 12.84
CA GLU A 558 -3.80 34.16 11.74
C GLU A 558 -2.73 33.07 11.85
N LEU A 559 -2.10 32.93 13.02
CA LEU A 559 -1.07 31.90 13.25
C LEU A 559 -1.66 30.48 13.11
N ALA A 560 -2.90 30.27 13.59
CA ALA A 560 -3.56 28.97 13.44
C ALA A 560 -3.80 28.63 11.96
N VAL A 561 -4.30 29.58 11.16
CA VAL A 561 -4.52 29.40 9.71
C VAL A 561 -3.22 29.08 8.99
N ILE A 562 -2.12 29.78 9.31
CA ILE A 562 -0.81 29.51 8.70
C ILE A 562 -0.32 28.11 9.03
N ILE A 563 -0.40 27.67 10.29
CA ILE A 563 0.07 26.34 10.69
C ILE A 563 -0.78 25.24 10.04
N PHE A 564 -2.11 25.30 10.17
CA PHE A 564 -2.99 24.29 9.59
C PHE A 564 -2.94 24.30 8.05
N GLY A 565 -2.90 25.48 7.44
CA GLY A 565 -2.76 25.63 5.99
C GLY A 565 -1.48 25.02 5.46
N ASN A 566 -0.32 25.29 6.10
CA ASN A 566 0.96 24.69 5.72
C ASN A 566 0.95 23.16 5.88
N ILE A 567 0.39 22.62 6.97
CA ILE A 567 0.28 21.16 7.17
C ILE A 567 -0.60 20.56 6.06
N PHE A 568 -1.74 21.18 5.77
CA PHE A 568 -2.66 20.70 4.75
C PHE A 568 -2.03 20.73 3.36
N VAL A 569 -1.43 21.84 2.96
CA VAL A 569 -0.74 21.99 1.66
C VAL A 569 0.41 20.99 1.55
N MET A 570 1.25 20.88 2.57
CA MET A 570 2.39 19.95 2.58
C MET A 570 1.94 18.48 2.42
N CYS A 571 0.90 18.06 3.13
CA CYS A 571 0.40 16.68 3.04
C CYS A 571 -0.23 16.40 1.68
N LEU A 572 -1.12 17.28 1.21
CA LEU A 572 -1.85 17.11 -0.05
C LEU A 572 -0.89 17.20 -1.24
N GLU A 573 -0.11 18.27 -1.29
CA GLU A 573 0.78 18.53 -2.41
C GLU A 573 1.96 17.57 -2.43
N GLY A 574 2.56 17.26 -1.29
CA GLY A 574 3.66 16.28 -1.20
C GLY A 574 3.25 14.91 -1.75
N LEU A 575 2.01 14.47 -1.47
CA LEU A 575 1.46 13.24 -2.04
C LEU A 575 1.26 13.35 -3.55
N ILE A 576 0.60 14.41 -4.01
CA ILE A 576 0.28 14.59 -5.43
C ILE A 576 1.55 14.74 -6.25
N VAL A 577 2.50 15.57 -5.83
CA VAL A 577 3.79 15.75 -6.49
C VAL A 577 4.55 14.42 -6.55
N GLY A 578 4.59 13.66 -5.45
CA GLY A 578 5.20 12.33 -5.43
C GLY A 578 4.62 11.41 -6.51
N ILE A 579 3.29 11.34 -6.65
CA ILE A 579 2.62 10.53 -7.68
C ILE A 579 2.93 11.07 -9.10
N GLN A 580 2.93 12.39 -9.29
CA GLN A 580 3.17 12.98 -10.61
C GLN A 580 4.61 12.79 -11.08
N VAL A 581 5.58 12.82 -10.16
CA VAL A 581 6.98 12.51 -10.48
C VAL A 581 7.12 11.03 -10.86
N LEU A 582 6.49 10.10 -10.13
CA LEU A 582 6.44 8.68 -10.52
C LEU A 582 5.87 8.48 -11.92
N ARG A 583 4.81 9.22 -12.24
CA ARG A 583 4.21 9.17 -13.57
C ARG A 583 5.19 9.61 -14.65
N LEU A 584 5.93 10.72 -14.44
CA LEU A 584 6.96 11.18 -15.37
C LEU A 584 8.09 10.14 -15.54
N GLU A 585 8.51 9.51 -14.43
CA GLU A 585 9.52 8.46 -14.49
C GLU A 585 9.05 7.23 -15.30
N PHE A 586 7.85 6.75 -15.05
CA PHE A 586 7.37 5.50 -15.64
C PHE A 586 6.95 5.66 -17.10
N TYR A 587 6.27 6.74 -17.46
CA TYR A 587 5.72 6.89 -18.81
C TYR A 587 6.65 7.63 -19.77
N GLU A 588 7.38 8.65 -19.31
CA GLU A 588 8.23 9.47 -20.19
C GLU A 588 9.68 8.99 -20.22
N MET A 589 10.19 8.41 -19.10
CA MET A 589 11.58 7.95 -19.03
C MET A 589 11.73 6.44 -19.20
N PHE A 590 11.07 5.60 -18.36
CA PHE A 590 11.23 4.14 -18.42
C PHE A 590 10.77 3.56 -19.76
N SER A 591 9.68 4.04 -20.32
CA SER A 591 9.19 3.61 -21.63
C SER A 591 10.24 3.70 -22.75
N ARG A 592 11.32 4.46 -22.53
CA ARG A 592 12.40 4.64 -23.51
C ARG A 592 13.50 3.59 -23.45
N TYR A 593 13.79 3.02 -22.28
CA TYR A 593 14.96 2.16 -22.10
C TYR A 593 14.73 0.95 -21.20
N TYR A 594 13.56 0.81 -20.60
CA TYR A 594 13.35 -0.16 -19.54
C TYR A 594 12.10 -1.01 -19.75
N GLU A 595 12.22 -2.34 -19.72
CA GLU A 595 11.11 -3.26 -19.95
C GLU A 595 10.53 -3.86 -18.65
N GLY A 596 11.31 -3.98 -17.58
CA GLY A 596 10.85 -4.50 -16.29
C GLY A 596 10.44 -5.99 -16.27
N ASN A 597 10.89 -6.78 -17.25
CA ASN A 597 10.49 -8.18 -17.41
C ASN A 597 11.47 -9.18 -16.74
N GLY A 598 12.23 -8.73 -15.75
CA GLY A 598 13.16 -9.58 -15.00
C GLY A 598 12.48 -10.24 -13.81
N ILE A 599 13.20 -11.19 -13.23
CA ILE A 599 12.78 -11.96 -12.06
C ILE A 599 13.53 -11.42 -10.84
N SER A 600 12.82 -11.11 -9.77
CA SER A 600 13.44 -10.63 -8.54
C SER A 600 14.12 -11.78 -7.81
N PHE A 601 15.30 -11.49 -7.25
CA PHE A 601 15.99 -12.42 -6.39
C PHE A 601 15.38 -12.39 -4.99
N LYS A 602 14.68 -13.46 -4.60
CA LYS A 602 14.12 -13.63 -3.27
C LYS A 602 14.82 -14.76 -2.53
N THR A 603 14.94 -14.66 -1.24
CA THR A 603 15.42 -15.75 -0.40
C THR A 603 14.26 -16.62 0.08
N ILE A 604 14.48 -17.91 0.31
CA ILE A 604 13.44 -18.84 0.81
C ILE A 604 12.77 -18.36 2.11
N LYS A 605 13.46 -17.49 2.87
CA LYS A 605 12.89 -16.89 4.10
C LYS A 605 11.95 -15.70 3.85
N GLU A 606 11.91 -15.18 2.63
CA GLU A 606 11.08 -14.01 2.27
C GLU A 606 9.76 -14.42 1.57
N ASP A 607 9.62 -15.69 1.24
CA ASP A 607 8.38 -16.31 0.76
C ASP A 607 7.58 -16.90 1.93
#